data_e7177f1c0003d5082b5aa9f10d0d9784
#
_entry.id   e7177f1c0003d5082b5aa9f10d0d9784
#
_cell.length_a   1.000
_cell.length_b   1.000
_cell.length_c   1.000
_cell.angle_alpha   90.00
_cell.angle_beta   90.00
_cell.angle_gamma   90.00
#
_symmetry.space_group_name_H-M   'P 1'
#
loop_
_entity.id
_entity.type
_entity.pdbx_description
1 polymer ?
#
loop_
_entity_poly.entity_id
_entity_poly.type
_entity_poly.pdbx_seq_one_letter_code
_entity_poly.pdbx_strand_id
1 'polypeptide(L)'
;MGSAIWNNLLSRGYTNLVGKSHKELDLTDQLAVRKFFDEERPDAVVLAAAFVGGIMANSLYRADFIMMNMKIQCNVISEAYAHGVKKLLFLGSTCIYPKNAPQPMKEDCLLTSPLEYTNEEYAIAKIAGLKMCESYNLQYGTNYIAVMPTNLYGPNDNFHLENSHVMPAMMRKVYLAKLIYDGEWEKIAMDLDKRPVEGVNGSASHEDILSVLAKYGIYSNRVVLWGTGMPLREFLWSEDMADASVHILLNVDFKDVIGIEKYSSVHYGASTDGAVDRNHSAGRGGAIPSLGEIRNCHINVGTGKELTIRELSQLVVKAVGFEGAVEFDASKPDGTMRKLIDVSKLHSLGWTHKVEIEDGVQKLFEWYKKSLQ
;
A
#
# COMPACT_ATOMS: atom_id res chain seq x y z
N MET A 1 4.77 4.78 3.07
CA MET A 1 4.12 4.10 4.24
C MET A 1 5.07 3.92 5.44
N GLY A 2 6.23 3.29 5.30
CA GLY A 2 7.14 3.06 6.43
C GLY A 2 7.45 4.32 7.25
N SER A 3 7.78 5.43 6.59
CA SER A 3 8.02 6.72 7.27
C SER A 3 6.79 7.27 8.01
N ALA A 4 5.59 7.09 7.47
CA ALA A 4 4.36 7.52 8.14
C ALA A 4 4.09 6.70 9.41
N ILE A 5 4.30 5.37 9.37
CA ILE A 5 4.20 4.49 10.55
C ILE A 5 5.27 4.85 11.59
N TRP A 6 6.50 5.08 11.15
CA TRP A 6 7.59 5.53 11.99
C TRP A 6 7.24 6.82 12.74
N ASN A 7 6.79 7.83 12.03
CA ASN A 7 6.40 9.12 12.62
C ASN A 7 5.19 8.99 13.56
N ASN A 8 4.23 8.13 13.24
CA ASN A 8 3.08 7.85 14.11
C ASN A 8 3.53 7.20 15.43
N LEU A 9 4.44 6.22 15.37
CA LEU A 9 5.01 5.60 16.57
C LEU A 9 5.79 6.60 17.41
N LEU A 10 6.65 7.43 16.79
CA LEU A 10 7.37 8.50 17.49
C LEU A 10 6.43 9.48 18.20
N SER A 11 5.35 9.90 17.51
CA SER A 11 4.37 10.84 18.09
C SER A 11 3.62 10.25 19.29
N ARG A 12 3.59 8.92 19.42
CA ARG A 12 3.03 8.19 20.56
C ARG A 12 4.05 7.89 21.66
N GLY A 13 5.30 8.37 21.50
CA GLY A 13 6.35 8.22 22.50
C GLY A 13 7.20 6.95 22.39
N TYR A 14 7.04 6.16 21.33
CA TYR A 14 7.91 5.02 21.07
C TYR A 14 9.23 5.50 20.48
N THR A 15 10.33 5.30 21.21
CA THR A 15 11.68 5.74 20.80
C THR A 15 12.63 4.59 20.47
N ASN A 16 12.31 3.37 20.90
CA ASN A 16 13.09 2.17 20.59
C ASN A 16 12.65 1.60 19.23
N LEU A 17 12.90 2.35 18.17
CA LEU A 17 12.54 1.99 16.81
C LEU A 17 13.79 1.73 15.98
N VAL A 18 13.79 0.64 15.21
CA VAL A 18 14.84 0.31 14.25
C VAL A 18 14.23 0.26 12.85
N GLY A 19 14.77 1.04 11.93
CA GLY A 19 14.37 1.06 10.54
C GLY A 19 15.58 1.08 9.63
N LYS A 20 15.55 0.26 8.57
CA LYS A 20 16.61 0.20 7.56
C LYS A 20 16.04 0.51 6.19
N SER A 21 16.77 1.26 5.41
CA SER A 21 16.50 1.43 3.98
C SER A 21 16.98 0.20 3.19
N HIS A 22 16.51 0.05 1.96
CA HIS A 22 16.97 -1.03 1.08
C HIS A 22 18.50 -1.03 0.87
N LYS A 23 19.15 0.14 0.92
CA LYS A 23 20.62 0.25 0.80
C LYS A 23 21.36 -0.26 2.04
N GLU A 24 20.72 -0.21 3.20
CA GLU A 24 21.32 -0.66 4.48
C GLU A 24 21.01 -2.13 4.76
N LEU A 25 19.85 -2.63 4.29
CA LEU A 25 19.42 -4.01 4.47
C LEU A 25 18.61 -4.47 3.26
N ASP A 26 19.20 -5.33 2.44
CA ASP A 26 18.50 -6.00 1.35
C ASP A 26 17.68 -7.18 1.92
N LEU A 27 16.37 -7.02 1.99
CA LEU A 27 15.46 -8.04 2.51
C LEU A 27 15.36 -9.28 1.60
N THR A 28 15.91 -9.25 0.39
CA THR A 28 16.01 -10.42 -0.48
C THR A 28 17.19 -11.33 -0.14
N ASP A 29 18.16 -10.83 0.64
CA ASP A 29 19.28 -11.59 1.16
C ASP A 29 18.93 -12.21 2.52
N GLN A 30 18.70 -13.52 2.53
CA GLN A 30 18.31 -14.25 3.73
C GLN A 30 19.35 -14.16 4.85
N LEU A 31 20.64 -14.17 4.51
CA LEU A 31 21.69 -14.12 5.54
C LEU A 31 21.78 -12.74 6.18
N ALA A 32 21.63 -11.69 5.39
CA ALA A 32 21.57 -10.31 5.89
C ALA A 32 20.36 -10.10 6.82
N VAL A 33 19.19 -10.61 6.43
CA VAL A 33 17.96 -10.55 7.26
C VAL A 33 18.16 -11.32 8.57
N ARG A 34 18.69 -12.54 8.53
CA ARG A 34 18.99 -13.32 9.75
C ARG A 34 19.92 -12.57 10.67
N LYS A 35 21.05 -12.08 10.16
CA LYS A 35 22.00 -11.29 10.93
C LYS A 35 21.33 -10.08 11.60
N PHE A 36 20.48 -9.38 10.88
CA PHE A 36 19.71 -8.25 11.42
C PHE A 36 18.84 -8.68 12.61
N PHE A 37 18.09 -9.78 12.49
CA PHE A 37 17.26 -10.30 13.59
C PHE A 37 18.10 -10.82 14.76
N ASP A 38 19.27 -11.41 14.51
CA ASP A 38 20.21 -11.81 15.56
C ASP A 38 20.72 -10.63 16.41
N GLU A 39 21.00 -9.51 15.73
CA GLU A 39 21.57 -8.31 16.35
C GLU A 39 20.49 -7.46 17.05
N GLU A 40 19.38 -7.16 16.37
CA GLU A 40 18.37 -6.21 16.83
C GLU A 40 17.31 -6.82 17.77
N ARG A 41 17.03 -8.13 17.64
CA ARG A 41 16.03 -8.84 18.47
C ARG A 41 14.70 -8.11 18.65
N PRO A 42 14.00 -7.73 17.58
CA PRO A 42 12.80 -6.92 17.69
C PRO A 42 11.66 -7.69 18.38
N ASP A 43 10.93 -7.04 19.30
CA ASP A 43 9.70 -7.59 19.87
C ASP A 43 8.52 -7.56 18.88
N ALA A 44 8.49 -6.55 18.00
CA ALA A 44 7.45 -6.37 16.99
C ALA A 44 8.05 -5.94 15.66
N VAL A 45 7.44 -6.40 14.57
CA VAL A 45 7.88 -6.11 13.20
C VAL A 45 6.73 -5.54 12.38
N VAL A 46 6.99 -4.45 11.65
CA VAL A 46 6.10 -3.96 10.59
C VAL A 46 6.80 -4.16 9.25
N LEU A 47 6.32 -5.09 8.46
CA LEU A 47 6.84 -5.34 7.11
C LEU A 47 6.18 -4.36 6.11
N ALA A 48 6.78 -3.17 6.01
CA ALA A 48 6.34 -2.10 5.11
C ALA A 48 7.10 -2.09 3.78
N ALA A 49 7.97 -3.05 3.56
CA ALA A 49 8.77 -3.19 2.35
C ALA A 49 8.07 -4.06 1.32
N ALA A 50 8.19 -3.65 0.06
CA ALA A 50 7.81 -4.44 -1.09
C ALA A 50 8.47 -3.86 -2.36
N PHE A 51 8.64 -4.72 -3.36
CA PHE A 51 8.91 -4.28 -4.73
C PHE A 51 7.58 -3.89 -5.37
N VAL A 52 7.39 -2.58 -5.61
CA VAL A 52 6.12 -2.00 -6.05
C VAL A 52 6.30 -1.15 -7.32
N GLY A 53 5.24 -1.01 -8.10
CA GLY A 53 5.25 -0.18 -9.30
C GLY A 53 3.85 -0.05 -9.90
N GLY A 54 3.70 0.86 -10.87
CA GLY A 54 2.46 1.04 -11.63
C GLY A 54 2.16 -0.13 -12.58
N ILE A 55 1.04 -0.04 -13.30
CA ILE A 55 0.55 -1.09 -14.22
C ILE A 55 1.61 -1.48 -15.26
N MET A 56 2.30 -0.50 -15.85
CA MET A 56 3.33 -0.76 -16.87
C MET A 56 4.49 -1.57 -16.30
N ALA A 57 5.01 -1.20 -15.12
CA ALA A 57 6.09 -1.92 -14.47
C ALA A 57 5.68 -3.36 -14.12
N ASN A 58 4.49 -3.56 -13.55
CA ASN A 58 3.95 -4.88 -13.26
C ASN A 58 3.84 -5.75 -14.52
N SER A 59 3.39 -5.18 -15.63
CA SER A 59 3.25 -5.90 -16.91
C SER A 59 4.58 -6.27 -17.55
N LEU A 60 5.62 -5.45 -17.37
CA LEU A 60 6.94 -5.65 -17.99
C LEU A 60 7.87 -6.54 -17.14
N TYR A 61 7.85 -6.40 -15.83
CA TYR A 61 8.78 -7.06 -14.90
C TYR A 61 8.09 -8.14 -14.05
N ARG A 62 7.21 -8.93 -14.66
CA ARG A 62 6.36 -9.93 -13.98
C ARG A 62 7.14 -10.87 -13.06
N ALA A 63 8.23 -11.45 -13.56
CA ALA A 63 9.08 -12.36 -12.79
C ALA A 63 9.73 -11.68 -11.58
N ASP A 64 10.19 -10.44 -11.73
CA ASP A 64 10.81 -9.67 -10.64
C ASP A 64 9.76 -9.33 -9.57
N PHE A 65 8.55 -8.93 -9.98
CA PHE A 65 7.48 -8.61 -9.02
C PHE A 65 7.10 -9.78 -8.14
N ILE A 66 6.97 -10.99 -8.68
CA ILE A 66 6.66 -12.16 -7.85
C ILE A 66 7.88 -12.57 -7.03
N MET A 67 9.07 -12.71 -7.63
CA MET A 67 10.25 -13.26 -6.96
C MET A 67 10.79 -12.36 -5.86
N MET A 68 10.90 -11.03 -6.11
CA MET A 68 11.41 -10.10 -5.10
C MET A 68 10.48 -10.02 -3.90
N ASN A 69 9.17 -9.91 -4.12
CA ASN A 69 8.20 -9.88 -3.02
C ASN A 69 8.16 -11.20 -2.25
N MET A 70 8.23 -12.35 -2.93
CA MET A 70 8.31 -13.65 -2.26
C MET A 70 9.55 -13.76 -1.37
N LYS A 71 10.74 -13.39 -1.87
CA LYS A 71 11.98 -13.41 -1.07
C LYS A 71 11.86 -12.52 0.16
N ILE A 72 11.44 -11.26 -0.01
CA ILE A 72 11.28 -10.30 1.09
C ILE A 72 10.40 -10.88 2.20
N GLN A 73 9.19 -11.31 1.87
CA GLN A 73 8.23 -11.76 2.88
C GLN A 73 8.60 -13.12 3.48
N CYS A 74 9.15 -14.06 2.69
CA CYS A 74 9.62 -15.33 3.22
C CYS A 74 10.77 -15.13 4.22
N ASN A 75 11.76 -14.30 3.89
CA ASN A 75 12.88 -14.04 4.78
C ASN A 75 12.42 -13.35 6.07
N VAL A 76 11.63 -12.28 5.99
CA VAL A 76 11.22 -11.53 7.18
C VAL A 76 10.27 -12.33 8.07
N ILE A 77 9.26 -13.01 7.51
CA ILE A 77 8.28 -13.75 8.31
C ILE A 77 8.93 -14.97 8.98
N SER A 78 9.80 -15.70 8.26
CA SER A 78 10.49 -16.85 8.84
C SER A 78 11.49 -16.47 9.93
N GLU A 79 12.28 -15.42 9.72
CA GLU A 79 13.23 -14.96 10.75
C GLU A 79 12.52 -14.31 11.94
N ALA A 80 11.38 -13.61 11.72
CA ALA A 80 10.55 -13.14 12.81
C ALA A 80 10.08 -14.27 13.74
N TYR A 81 9.65 -15.41 13.14
CA TYR A 81 9.28 -16.59 13.92
C TYR A 81 10.49 -17.21 14.62
N ALA A 82 11.59 -17.43 13.91
CA ALA A 82 12.80 -18.05 14.46
C ALA A 82 13.39 -17.27 15.64
N HIS A 83 13.15 -15.96 15.71
CA HIS A 83 13.66 -15.06 16.76
C HIS A 83 12.59 -14.69 17.80
N GLY A 84 11.42 -15.32 17.78
CA GLY A 84 10.39 -15.16 18.80
C GLY A 84 9.71 -13.79 18.77
N VAL A 85 9.61 -13.14 17.61
CA VAL A 85 8.85 -11.88 17.43
C VAL A 85 7.43 -12.08 17.89
N LYS A 86 6.99 -11.27 18.84
CA LYS A 86 5.67 -11.37 19.47
C LYS A 86 4.55 -10.91 18.56
N LYS A 87 4.82 -9.90 17.72
CA LYS A 87 3.82 -9.30 16.85
C LYS A 87 4.40 -8.93 15.49
N LEU A 88 3.70 -9.29 14.42
CA LEU A 88 4.08 -8.88 13.07
C LEU A 88 2.87 -8.30 12.33
N LEU A 89 3.07 -7.13 11.71
CA LEU A 89 2.11 -6.52 10.80
C LEU A 89 2.64 -6.60 9.37
N PHE A 90 1.93 -7.34 8.51
CA PHE A 90 2.22 -7.47 7.09
C PHE A 90 1.37 -6.51 6.27
N LEU A 91 2.00 -5.57 5.55
CA LEU A 91 1.30 -4.68 4.63
C LEU A 91 1.08 -5.37 3.29
N GLY A 92 -0.14 -5.79 3.05
CA GLY A 92 -0.62 -6.37 1.81
C GLY A 92 -1.07 -5.31 0.80
N SER A 93 -2.07 -5.64 0.01
CA SER A 93 -2.70 -4.74 -0.97
C SER A 93 -4.07 -5.29 -1.38
N THR A 94 -5.02 -4.44 -1.69
CA THR A 94 -6.34 -4.84 -2.23
C THR A 94 -6.29 -5.43 -3.65
N CYS A 95 -5.13 -5.48 -4.30
CA CYS A 95 -4.96 -6.20 -5.57
C CYS A 95 -5.08 -7.72 -5.43
N ILE A 96 -5.06 -8.25 -4.19
CA ILE A 96 -5.30 -9.67 -3.90
C ILE A 96 -6.71 -10.14 -4.24
N TYR A 97 -7.66 -9.22 -4.37
CA TYR A 97 -9.04 -9.58 -4.67
C TYR A 97 -9.26 -9.83 -6.15
N PRO A 98 -10.20 -10.75 -6.46
CA PRO A 98 -10.57 -11.03 -7.83
C PRO A 98 -10.97 -9.77 -8.62
N LYS A 99 -10.66 -9.76 -9.92
CA LYS A 99 -11.00 -8.65 -10.81
C LYS A 99 -12.47 -8.26 -10.75
N ASN A 100 -13.35 -9.27 -10.71
CA ASN A 100 -14.80 -9.13 -10.72
C ASN A 100 -15.43 -9.48 -9.36
N ALA A 101 -14.73 -9.22 -8.25
CA ALA A 101 -15.27 -9.44 -6.92
C ALA A 101 -16.52 -8.59 -6.68
N PRO A 102 -17.53 -9.09 -5.92
CA PRO A 102 -18.65 -8.28 -5.45
C PRO A 102 -18.17 -7.01 -4.71
N GLN A 103 -18.91 -5.93 -4.87
CA GLN A 103 -18.56 -4.63 -4.26
C GLN A 103 -19.60 -4.22 -3.20
N PRO A 104 -19.19 -3.77 -2.02
CA PRO A 104 -17.80 -3.66 -1.54
C PRO A 104 -17.16 -5.03 -1.31
N MET A 105 -15.82 -5.13 -1.59
CA MET A 105 -15.08 -6.37 -1.46
C MET A 105 -14.82 -6.71 0.00
N LYS A 106 -15.36 -7.84 0.46
CA LYS A 106 -15.08 -8.41 1.77
C LYS A 106 -13.85 -9.31 1.73
N GLU A 107 -13.27 -9.59 2.90
CA GLU A 107 -12.10 -10.46 3.02
C GLU A 107 -12.35 -11.88 2.49
N ASP A 108 -13.58 -12.37 2.54
CA ASP A 108 -13.97 -13.68 2.04
C ASP A 108 -14.04 -13.78 0.50
N CYS A 109 -13.93 -12.66 -0.21
CA CYS A 109 -13.78 -12.67 -1.67
C CYS A 109 -12.41 -13.21 -2.14
N LEU A 110 -11.44 -13.39 -1.23
CA LEU A 110 -10.11 -13.87 -1.59
C LEU A 110 -10.15 -15.24 -2.27
N LEU A 111 -9.48 -15.35 -3.43
CA LEU A 111 -9.35 -16.59 -4.22
C LEU A 111 -10.67 -17.17 -4.75
N THR A 112 -11.71 -16.38 -4.91
CA THR A 112 -13.01 -16.86 -5.43
C THR A 112 -13.11 -16.84 -6.96
N SER A 113 -12.27 -16.06 -7.64
CA SER A 113 -12.18 -16.02 -9.11
C SER A 113 -10.85 -15.39 -9.58
N PRO A 114 -10.56 -15.32 -10.91
CA PRO A 114 -9.30 -14.80 -11.41
C PRO A 114 -8.98 -13.36 -10.96
N LEU A 115 -7.68 -13.11 -10.78
CA LEU A 115 -7.12 -11.80 -10.43
C LEU A 115 -7.10 -10.86 -11.66
N GLU A 116 -6.74 -9.59 -11.43
CA GLU A 116 -6.44 -8.67 -12.53
C GLU A 116 -5.10 -9.04 -13.16
N TYR A 117 -5.13 -9.44 -14.43
CA TYR A 117 -3.98 -9.96 -15.16
C TYR A 117 -2.75 -9.05 -15.16
N THR A 118 -2.95 -7.74 -15.19
CA THR A 118 -1.85 -6.76 -15.30
C THR A 118 -0.97 -6.66 -14.05
N ASN A 119 -1.42 -7.19 -12.90
CA ASN A 119 -0.68 -7.19 -11.64
C ASN A 119 -0.80 -8.51 -10.87
N GLU A 120 -1.14 -9.58 -11.58
CA GLU A 120 -1.40 -10.90 -10.99
C GLU A 120 -0.22 -11.41 -10.17
N GLU A 121 1.01 -11.26 -10.66
CA GLU A 121 2.23 -11.74 -10.00
C GLU A 121 2.47 -11.05 -8.65
N TYR A 122 2.26 -9.73 -8.61
CA TYR A 122 2.32 -8.97 -7.38
C TYR A 122 1.20 -9.40 -6.42
N ALA A 123 0.00 -9.58 -6.93
CA ALA A 123 -1.15 -10.03 -6.14
C ALA A 123 -0.91 -11.42 -5.55
N ILE A 124 -0.41 -12.40 -6.34
CA ILE A 124 -0.05 -13.75 -5.87
C ILE A 124 1.00 -13.68 -4.76
N ALA A 125 2.04 -12.87 -4.93
CA ALA A 125 3.04 -12.70 -3.88
C ALA A 125 2.40 -12.16 -2.59
N LYS A 126 1.54 -11.16 -2.67
CA LYS A 126 0.85 -10.60 -1.50
C LYS A 126 -0.13 -11.60 -0.86
N ILE A 127 -0.83 -12.42 -1.65
CA ILE A 127 -1.65 -13.53 -1.15
C ILE A 127 -0.79 -14.53 -0.39
N ALA A 128 0.37 -14.92 -0.93
CA ALA A 128 1.28 -15.82 -0.25
C ALA A 128 1.74 -15.27 1.11
N GLY A 129 2.09 -13.97 1.18
CA GLY A 129 2.50 -13.34 2.45
C GLY A 129 1.40 -13.33 3.50
N LEU A 130 0.17 -12.98 3.13
CA LEU A 130 -0.94 -13.06 4.07
C LEU A 130 -1.23 -14.50 4.52
N LYS A 131 -1.14 -15.48 3.59
CA LYS A 131 -1.34 -16.90 3.92
C LYS A 131 -0.20 -17.44 4.80
N MET A 132 1.01 -16.94 4.66
CA MET A 132 2.09 -17.24 5.62
C MET A 132 1.71 -16.74 7.02
N CYS A 133 1.29 -15.48 7.18
CA CYS A 133 0.87 -14.96 8.48
C CYS A 133 -0.26 -15.82 9.09
N GLU A 134 -1.28 -16.14 8.30
CA GLU A 134 -2.40 -17.00 8.72
C GLU A 134 -1.92 -18.39 9.15
N SER A 135 -1.05 -19.03 8.36
CA SER A 135 -0.53 -20.37 8.64
C SER A 135 0.36 -20.41 9.88
N TYR A 136 1.23 -19.41 10.07
CA TYR A 136 2.05 -19.32 11.28
C TYR A 136 1.19 -19.13 12.54
N ASN A 137 0.13 -18.32 12.46
CA ASN A 137 -0.82 -18.16 13.57
C ASN A 137 -1.51 -19.47 13.91
N LEU A 138 -2.01 -20.20 12.90
CA LEU A 138 -2.77 -21.42 13.10
C LEU A 138 -1.89 -22.61 13.55
N GLN A 139 -0.64 -22.67 13.10
CA GLN A 139 0.26 -23.76 13.40
C GLN A 139 1.07 -23.54 14.66
N TYR A 140 1.56 -22.32 14.87
CA TYR A 140 2.54 -21.99 15.92
C TYR A 140 2.03 -21.03 16.98
N GLY A 141 0.79 -20.53 16.87
CA GLY A 141 0.23 -19.59 17.83
C GLY A 141 0.88 -18.22 17.81
N THR A 142 1.45 -17.82 16.67
CA THR A 142 1.99 -16.46 16.52
C THR A 142 0.88 -15.40 16.48
N ASN A 143 1.27 -14.13 16.51
CA ASN A 143 0.34 -13.02 16.42
C ASN A 143 0.70 -12.12 15.21
N TYR A 144 0.57 -12.69 14.01
CA TYR A 144 0.95 -12.06 12.73
C TYR A 144 -0.30 -11.65 11.97
N ILE A 145 -0.50 -10.35 11.79
CA ILE A 145 -1.69 -9.79 11.17
C ILE A 145 -1.34 -9.20 9.81
N ALA A 146 -2.14 -9.53 8.79
CA ALA A 146 -2.04 -8.95 7.47
C ALA A 146 -3.13 -7.90 7.27
N VAL A 147 -2.76 -6.73 6.73
CA VAL A 147 -3.70 -5.64 6.40
C VAL A 147 -3.66 -5.32 4.92
N MET A 148 -4.83 -5.02 4.35
CA MET A 148 -5.02 -4.77 2.92
C MET A 148 -5.46 -3.32 2.71
N PRO A 149 -4.49 -2.40 2.52
CA PRO A 149 -4.82 -1.00 2.27
C PRO A 149 -5.46 -0.81 0.90
N THR A 150 -6.42 0.11 0.83
CA THR A 150 -6.92 0.68 -0.42
C THR A 150 -5.88 1.62 -1.07
N ASN A 151 -6.27 2.43 -2.08
CA ASN A 151 -5.32 3.34 -2.71
C ASN A 151 -4.88 4.43 -1.72
N LEU A 152 -3.60 4.45 -1.44
CA LEU A 152 -3.01 5.43 -0.52
C LEU A 152 -2.58 6.68 -1.27
N TYR A 153 -2.67 7.82 -0.60
CA TYR A 153 -2.14 9.09 -1.05
C TYR A 153 -1.67 9.92 0.15
N GLY A 154 -0.71 10.80 -0.04
CA GLY A 154 -0.21 11.62 1.07
C GLY A 154 1.23 12.14 0.88
N PRO A 155 1.84 12.66 1.94
CA PRO A 155 3.22 13.13 1.94
C PRO A 155 4.22 12.07 1.45
N ASN A 156 5.24 12.52 0.72
CA ASN A 156 6.28 11.66 0.15
C ASN A 156 5.79 10.63 -0.87
N ASP A 157 4.63 10.86 -1.50
CA ASP A 157 4.18 10.05 -2.62
C ASP A 157 5.05 10.28 -3.86
N ASN A 158 4.93 9.39 -4.84
CA ASN A 158 5.61 9.52 -6.12
C ASN A 158 4.81 10.43 -7.06
N PHE A 159 5.35 11.61 -7.36
CA PHE A 159 4.73 12.59 -8.27
C PHE A 159 5.31 12.53 -9.70
N HIS A 160 6.00 11.45 -10.07
CA HIS A 160 6.53 11.29 -11.43
C HIS A 160 5.39 11.11 -12.44
N LEU A 161 5.39 11.90 -13.53
CA LEU A 161 4.26 11.92 -14.48
C LEU A 161 4.00 10.57 -15.18
N GLU A 162 5.02 9.72 -15.33
CA GLU A 162 4.91 8.42 -16.00
C GLU A 162 4.57 7.26 -15.05
N ASN A 163 5.14 7.27 -13.83
CA ASN A 163 5.19 6.10 -12.96
C ASN A 163 4.43 6.27 -11.65
N SER A 164 3.72 7.39 -11.47
CA SER A 164 2.95 7.65 -10.25
C SER A 164 1.54 7.09 -10.31
N HIS A 165 0.91 7.01 -9.14
CA HIS A 165 -0.51 6.73 -9.05
C HIS A 165 -1.35 7.95 -9.47
N VAL A 166 -2.64 7.74 -9.67
CA VAL A 166 -3.56 8.74 -10.25
C VAL A 166 -3.60 10.06 -9.47
N MET A 167 -3.65 10.01 -8.14
CA MET A 167 -3.77 11.20 -7.29
C MET A 167 -2.53 12.12 -7.41
N PRO A 168 -1.28 11.65 -7.15
CA PRO A 168 -0.10 12.50 -7.26
C PRO A 168 0.17 12.95 -8.70
N ALA A 169 -0.09 12.11 -9.72
CA ALA A 169 0.04 12.51 -11.11
C ALA A 169 -0.91 13.66 -11.46
N MET A 170 -2.17 13.53 -11.07
CA MET A 170 -3.22 14.53 -11.31
C MET A 170 -2.88 15.85 -10.60
N MET A 171 -2.48 15.79 -9.33
CA MET A 171 -2.08 16.96 -8.55
C MET A 171 -0.95 17.72 -9.24
N ARG A 172 0.11 17.04 -9.66
CA ARG A 172 1.25 17.66 -10.36
C ARG A 172 0.84 18.26 -11.70
N LYS A 173 0.04 17.52 -12.49
CA LYS A 173 -0.44 18.00 -13.79
C LYS A 173 -1.24 19.29 -13.67
N VAL A 174 -2.21 19.32 -12.77
CA VAL A 174 -3.08 20.49 -12.56
C VAL A 174 -2.28 21.67 -12.02
N TYR A 175 -1.34 21.43 -11.12
CA TYR A 175 -0.50 22.50 -10.58
C TYR A 175 0.46 23.08 -11.63
N LEU A 176 1.13 22.24 -12.43
CA LEU A 176 1.98 22.73 -13.53
C LEU A 176 1.17 23.52 -14.56
N ALA A 177 -0.04 23.07 -14.91
CA ALA A 177 -0.93 23.81 -15.82
C ALA A 177 -1.27 25.19 -15.26
N LYS A 178 -1.59 25.28 -13.96
CA LYS A 178 -1.82 26.57 -13.29
C LYS A 178 -0.58 27.44 -13.32
N LEU A 179 0.60 26.92 -13.02
CA LEU A 179 1.83 27.70 -13.04
C LEU A 179 2.15 28.24 -14.43
N ILE A 180 1.87 27.47 -15.49
CA ILE A 180 2.02 27.94 -16.88
C ILE A 180 1.01 29.07 -17.17
N TYR A 181 -0.24 28.89 -16.73
CA TYR A 181 -1.29 29.93 -16.89
C TYR A 181 -0.93 31.24 -16.19
N ASP A 182 -0.42 31.17 -14.97
CA ASP A 182 -0.01 32.29 -14.14
C ASP A 182 1.34 32.91 -14.55
N GLY A 183 2.12 32.24 -15.43
CA GLY A 183 3.45 32.69 -15.84
C GLY A 183 4.54 32.48 -14.76
N GLU A 184 4.33 31.57 -13.81
CA GLU A 184 5.18 31.32 -12.64
C GLU A 184 6.36 30.40 -12.98
N TRP A 185 7.22 30.82 -13.88
CA TRP A 185 8.30 30.02 -14.45
C TRP A 185 9.35 29.55 -13.44
N GLU A 186 9.62 30.34 -12.41
CA GLU A 186 10.53 29.96 -11.33
C GLU A 186 10.02 28.72 -10.58
N LYS A 187 8.71 28.65 -10.31
CA LYS A 187 8.10 27.51 -9.63
C LYS A 187 8.05 26.28 -10.53
N ILE A 188 7.87 26.46 -11.84
CA ILE A 188 7.96 25.38 -12.83
C ILE A 188 9.38 24.82 -12.84
N ALA A 189 10.38 25.69 -12.87
CA ALA A 189 11.80 25.27 -12.81
C ALA A 189 12.10 24.48 -11.54
N MET A 190 11.66 24.94 -10.36
CA MET A 190 11.82 24.23 -9.08
C MET A 190 11.16 22.84 -9.10
N ASP A 191 9.99 22.71 -9.70
CA ASP A 191 9.32 21.41 -9.84
C ASP A 191 10.12 20.46 -10.73
N LEU A 192 10.57 20.93 -11.90
CA LEU A 192 11.30 20.13 -12.87
C LEU A 192 12.72 19.79 -12.41
N ASP A 193 13.38 20.66 -11.66
CA ASP A 193 14.70 20.37 -11.07
C ASP A 193 14.58 19.23 -10.06
N LYS A 194 13.52 19.24 -9.26
CA LYS A 194 13.27 18.18 -8.28
C LYS A 194 12.77 16.88 -8.92
N ARG A 195 12.03 16.99 -10.01
CA ARG A 195 11.39 15.86 -10.70
C ARG A 195 11.44 16.06 -12.23
N PRO A 196 12.62 15.89 -12.84
CA PRO A 196 12.78 16.04 -14.29
C PRO A 196 11.81 15.15 -15.07
N VAL A 197 11.38 15.60 -16.25
CA VAL A 197 10.49 14.86 -17.14
C VAL A 197 11.23 14.58 -18.45
N GLU A 198 11.43 13.33 -18.82
CA GLU A 198 12.21 12.92 -20.00
C GLU A 198 13.59 13.61 -20.10
N GLY A 199 14.24 13.88 -18.96
CA GLY A 199 15.51 14.58 -18.88
C GLY A 199 15.40 16.11 -18.95
N VAL A 200 14.23 16.68 -19.18
CA VAL A 200 13.98 18.13 -19.13
C VAL A 200 13.85 18.55 -17.67
N ASN A 201 14.69 19.49 -17.24
CA ASN A 201 14.72 20.08 -15.91
C ASN A 201 14.43 21.58 -15.95
N GLY A 202 14.54 22.28 -14.82
CA GLY A 202 14.24 23.71 -14.72
C GLY A 202 15.18 24.64 -15.47
N SER A 203 16.34 24.17 -15.95
CA SER A 203 17.28 24.96 -16.76
C SER A 203 16.97 24.94 -18.26
N ALA A 204 15.99 24.14 -18.70
CA ALA A 204 15.60 24.04 -20.10
C ALA A 204 14.87 25.31 -20.59
N SER A 205 14.81 25.48 -21.89
CA SER A 205 14.05 26.60 -22.47
C SER A 205 12.54 26.44 -22.18
N HIS A 206 11.82 27.55 -22.13
CA HIS A 206 10.36 27.51 -21.97
C HIS A 206 9.68 26.68 -23.07
N GLU A 207 10.21 26.72 -24.29
CA GLU A 207 9.70 25.94 -25.42
C GLU A 207 9.87 24.44 -25.19
N ASP A 208 11.04 24.00 -24.74
CA ASP A 208 11.30 22.59 -24.43
C ASP A 208 10.41 22.10 -23.26
N ILE A 209 10.28 22.92 -22.22
CA ILE A 209 9.40 22.64 -21.08
C ILE A 209 7.96 22.46 -21.55
N LEU A 210 7.42 23.42 -22.31
CA LEU A 210 6.04 23.32 -22.81
C LEU A 210 5.86 22.12 -23.74
N SER A 211 6.86 21.82 -24.58
CA SER A 211 6.83 20.68 -25.50
C SER A 211 6.76 19.35 -24.75
N VAL A 212 7.59 19.15 -23.71
CA VAL A 212 7.56 17.92 -22.93
C VAL A 212 6.30 17.80 -22.09
N LEU A 213 5.84 18.87 -21.45
CA LEU A 213 4.64 18.86 -20.64
C LEU A 213 3.37 18.59 -21.46
N ALA A 214 3.32 19.09 -22.70
CA ALA A 214 2.21 18.82 -23.63
C ALA A 214 2.05 17.32 -23.95
N LYS A 215 3.13 16.53 -24.00
CA LYS A 215 3.05 15.06 -24.16
C LYS A 215 2.27 14.38 -23.03
N TYR A 216 2.30 14.98 -21.84
CA TYR A 216 1.57 14.51 -20.65
C TYR A 216 0.19 15.15 -20.49
N GLY A 217 -0.26 15.91 -21.51
CA GLY A 217 -1.56 16.57 -21.51
C GLY A 217 -1.63 17.80 -20.60
N ILE A 218 -0.52 18.51 -20.39
CA ILE A 218 -0.43 19.69 -19.53
C ILE A 218 -0.29 20.92 -20.42
N TYR A 219 -1.30 21.81 -20.40
CA TYR A 219 -1.36 23.07 -21.13
C TYR A 219 -1.77 24.20 -20.19
N SER A 220 -1.55 25.44 -20.58
CA SER A 220 -1.92 26.60 -19.75
C SER A 220 -3.43 26.69 -19.47
N ASN A 221 -4.26 26.32 -20.44
CA ASN A 221 -5.71 26.47 -20.37
C ASN A 221 -6.47 25.15 -20.13
N ARG A 222 -5.79 24.01 -20.14
CA ARG A 222 -6.40 22.69 -19.89
C ARG A 222 -5.40 21.63 -19.44
N VAL A 223 -5.94 20.61 -18.80
CA VAL A 223 -5.25 19.36 -18.50
C VAL A 223 -6.00 18.19 -19.11
N VAL A 224 -5.30 17.30 -19.83
CA VAL A 224 -5.86 16.08 -20.40
C VAL A 224 -5.51 14.89 -19.52
N LEU A 225 -6.52 14.19 -19.01
CA LEU A 225 -6.41 12.96 -18.21
C LEU A 225 -6.80 11.76 -19.04
N TRP A 226 -6.18 10.62 -18.77
CA TRP A 226 -6.48 9.36 -19.46
C TRP A 226 -7.82 8.77 -19.01
N GLY A 227 -8.50 8.07 -19.93
CA GLY A 227 -9.74 7.36 -19.69
C GLY A 227 -10.99 8.24 -19.80
N THR A 228 -12.11 7.74 -19.32
CA THR A 228 -13.41 8.44 -19.32
C THR A 228 -13.65 9.29 -18.08
N GLY A 229 -12.86 9.07 -17.02
CA GLY A 229 -13.09 9.66 -15.70
C GLY A 229 -14.23 8.99 -14.90
N MET A 230 -14.85 7.94 -15.44
CA MET A 230 -15.97 7.24 -14.80
C MET A 230 -15.57 6.19 -13.74
N PRO A 231 -14.37 5.57 -13.79
CA PRO A 231 -13.99 4.59 -12.78
C PRO A 231 -14.08 5.13 -11.37
N LEU A 232 -14.62 4.31 -10.47
CA LEU A 232 -14.76 4.58 -9.05
C LEU A 232 -13.55 4.07 -8.29
N ARG A 233 -13.00 4.88 -7.42
CA ARG A 233 -11.86 4.55 -6.55
C ARG A 233 -12.08 5.02 -5.14
N GLU A 234 -11.59 4.24 -4.23
CA GLU A 234 -11.45 4.58 -2.82
C GLU A 234 -10.03 5.08 -2.55
N PHE A 235 -9.90 6.12 -1.74
CA PHE A 235 -8.60 6.70 -1.35
C PHE A 235 -8.52 6.85 0.16
N LEU A 236 -7.35 6.50 0.72
CA LEU A 236 -7.07 6.65 2.14
C LEU A 236 -5.81 7.49 2.34
N TRP A 237 -5.90 8.47 3.24
CA TRP A 237 -4.77 9.29 3.63
C TRP A 237 -3.65 8.46 4.27
N SER A 238 -2.41 8.64 3.85
CA SER A 238 -1.28 7.76 4.26
C SER A 238 -0.99 7.79 5.75
N GLU A 239 -1.27 8.91 6.42
CA GLU A 239 -1.13 9.02 7.87
C GLU A 239 -2.28 8.33 8.62
N ASP A 240 -3.48 8.28 8.03
CA ASP A 240 -4.58 7.46 8.56
C ASP A 240 -4.26 5.97 8.41
N MET A 241 -3.68 5.55 7.27
CA MET A 241 -3.19 4.17 7.14
C MET A 241 -2.10 3.85 8.16
N ALA A 242 -1.21 4.81 8.46
CA ALA A 242 -0.20 4.64 9.50
C ALA A 242 -0.84 4.51 10.89
N ASP A 243 -1.84 5.33 11.20
CA ASP A 243 -2.59 5.30 12.44
C ASP A 243 -3.36 3.97 12.61
N ALA A 244 -4.02 3.48 11.53
CA ALA A 244 -4.65 2.15 11.50
C ALA A 244 -3.62 1.03 11.75
N SER A 245 -2.47 1.10 11.07
CA SER A 245 -1.39 0.12 11.23
C SER A 245 -0.90 0.05 12.67
N VAL A 246 -0.67 1.20 13.29
CA VAL A 246 -0.22 1.28 14.69
C VAL A 246 -1.33 0.87 15.65
N HIS A 247 -2.60 1.23 15.40
CA HIS A 247 -3.72 0.75 16.18
C HIS A 247 -3.80 -0.78 16.18
N ILE A 248 -3.73 -1.41 15.01
CA ILE A 248 -3.77 -2.88 14.87
C ILE A 248 -2.54 -3.51 15.55
N LEU A 249 -1.35 -2.94 15.34
CA LEU A 249 -0.13 -3.44 15.95
C LEU A 249 -0.20 -3.49 17.48
N LEU A 250 -0.80 -2.47 18.11
CA LEU A 250 -0.81 -2.30 19.55
C LEU A 250 -2.03 -2.91 20.26
N ASN A 251 -3.19 -2.95 19.58
CA ASN A 251 -4.46 -3.21 20.24
C ASN A 251 -5.23 -4.42 19.71
N VAL A 252 -4.81 -5.02 18.59
CA VAL A 252 -5.55 -6.09 17.93
C VAL A 252 -4.72 -7.35 17.90
N ASP A 253 -5.18 -8.43 18.51
CA ASP A 253 -4.56 -9.75 18.42
C ASP A 253 -5.25 -10.64 17.39
N PHE A 254 -4.58 -11.70 16.96
CA PHE A 254 -5.15 -12.66 16.01
C PHE A 254 -6.50 -13.25 16.49
N LYS A 255 -6.64 -13.50 17.81
CA LYS A 255 -7.91 -13.93 18.42
C LYS A 255 -9.06 -12.95 18.20
N ASP A 256 -8.78 -11.65 18.18
CA ASP A 256 -9.78 -10.60 17.96
C ASP A 256 -10.23 -10.57 16.50
N VAL A 257 -9.33 -10.91 15.58
CA VAL A 257 -9.62 -10.97 14.14
C VAL A 257 -10.53 -12.13 13.77
N ILE A 258 -10.33 -13.30 14.38
CA ILE A 258 -11.10 -14.53 14.06
C ILE A 258 -12.27 -14.79 15.02
N GLY A 259 -12.33 -14.09 16.15
CA GLY A 259 -13.28 -14.28 17.24
C GLY A 259 -12.80 -15.32 18.26
N ILE A 260 -13.09 -15.06 19.53
CA ILE A 260 -12.61 -15.87 20.68
C ILE A 260 -13.08 -17.32 20.59
N GLU A 261 -14.31 -17.57 20.14
CA GLU A 261 -14.86 -18.94 20.00
C GLU A 261 -14.07 -19.78 19.01
N LYS A 262 -13.76 -19.23 17.83
CA LYS A 262 -12.92 -19.88 16.81
C LYS A 262 -11.48 -20.04 17.29
N TYR A 263 -10.93 -19.04 17.98
CA TYR A 263 -9.58 -19.11 18.52
C TYR A 263 -9.43 -20.23 19.55
N SER A 264 -10.41 -20.42 20.42
CA SER A 264 -10.42 -21.49 21.42
C SER A 264 -10.46 -22.90 20.80
N SER A 265 -10.90 -23.02 19.56
CA SER A 265 -10.91 -24.29 18.82
C SER A 265 -9.58 -24.59 18.10
N VAL A 266 -8.66 -23.62 18.02
CA VAL A 266 -7.33 -23.82 17.44
C VAL A 266 -6.45 -24.56 18.43
N HIS A 267 -6.17 -25.84 18.15
CA HIS A 267 -5.21 -26.62 18.93
C HIS A 267 -3.82 -26.48 18.33
N TYR A 268 -2.99 -25.69 19.01
CA TYR A 268 -1.59 -25.60 18.65
C TYR A 268 -0.91 -26.94 18.94
N GLY A 269 -0.19 -27.48 17.96
CA GLY A 269 0.79 -28.53 18.21
C GLY A 269 1.91 -27.94 19.05
N ALA A 270 1.68 -27.83 20.37
CA ALA A 270 2.63 -27.27 21.29
C ALA A 270 3.85 -28.18 21.38
N SER A 271 4.96 -27.79 20.81
CA SER A 271 6.26 -28.12 21.39
C SER A 271 6.47 -27.11 22.53
N THR A 272 6.38 -27.60 23.76
CA THR A 272 6.56 -26.79 24.99
C THR A 272 8.01 -26.37 25.18
N ASP A 273 8.91 -26.78 24.32
CA ASP A 273 10.34 -26.49 24.41
C ASP A 273 10.75 -25.71 23.16
N GLY A 274 11.10 -24.45 23.31
CA GLY A 274 11.46 -23.48 22.26
C GLY A 274 12.61 -23.91 21.29
N ALA A 275 12.79 -25.20 21.06
CA ALA A 275 13.67 -25.77 20.07
C ALA A 275 12.88 -26.10 18.80
N VAL A 276 13.21 -25.45 17.71
CA VAL A 276 12.76 -25.81 16.36
C VAL A 276 13.26 -27.22 16.07
N ASP A 277 12.42 -28.23 16.30
CA ASP A 277 12.73 -29.60 15.83
C ASP A 277 12.60 -29.62 14.31
N ARG A 278 13.72 -29.59 13.63
CA ARG A 278 13.84 -29.67 12.15
C ARG A 278 13.49 -31.04 11.57
N ASN A 279 13.16 -32.02 12.43
CA ASN A 279 12.81 -33.38 12.06
C ASN A 279 11.35 -33.70 12.36
N HIS A 280 10.39 -32.93 11.81
CA HIS A 280 8.99 -33.34 11.84
C HIS A 280 8.76 -34.58 10.97
N SER A 281 9.06 -35.74 11.55
CA SER A 281 8.35 -36.95 11.16
C SER A 281 6.95 -36.87 11.73
N ALA A 282 5.94 -36.80 10.84
CA ALA A 282 4.53 -36.75 11.17
C ALA A 282 4.20 -37.77 12.28
N GLY A 283 3.97 -37.31 13.50
CA GLY A 283 3.51 -38.10 14.63
C GLY A 283 2.14 -38.67 14.29
N ARG A 284 2.09 -40.00 14.30
CA ARG A 284 0.94 -40.80 13.92
C ARG A 284 -0.22 -40.63 14.91
N GLY A 285 -1.42 -40.34 14.39
CA GLY A 285 -2.65 -40.96 14.92
C GLY A 285 -3.39 -40.25 16.06
N GLY A 286 -3.30 -38.93 16.21
CA GLY A 286 -4.36 -38.18 16.91
C GLY A 286 -5.44 -37.78 15.88
N ALA A 287 -6.71 -37.98 16.21
CA ALA A 287 -7.79 -37.46 15.40
C ALA A 287 -7.57 -35.92 15.24
N ILE A 288 -7.41 -35.46 14.00
CA ILE A 288 -7.36 -34.02 13.72
C ILE A 288 -8.70 -33.48 14.23
N PRO A 289 -8.72 -32.61 15.28
CA PRO A 289 -9.96 -32.00 15.68
C PRO A 289 -10.57 -31.37 14.44
N SER A 290 -11.87 -31.44 14.27
CA SER A 290 -12.57 -30.75 13.20
C SER A 290 -12.47 -29.24 13.48
N LEU A 291 -11.33 -28.65 13.19
CA LEU A 291 -11.14 -27.20 13.15
C LEU A 291 -12.13 -26.67 12.14
N GLY A 292 -13.12 -25.92 12.62
CA GLY A 292 -13.95 -25.15 11.71
C GLY A 292 -13.02 -24.37 10.79
N GLU A 293 -13.37 -24.26 9.51
CA GLU A 293 -12.51 -23.64 8.50
C GLU A 293 -12.18 -22.19 8.89
N ILE A 294 -10.92 -21.94 9.27
CA ILE A 294 -10.40 -20.60 9.56
C ILE A 294 -9.60 -20.14 8.35
N ARG A 295 -10.10 -19.11 7.69
CA ARG A 295 -9.46 -18.50 6.51
C ARG A 295 -9.75 -17.01 6.44
N ASN A 296 -9.01 -16.31 5.60
CA ASN A 296 -9.24 -14.90 5.28
C ASN A 296 -9.17 -14.00 6.54
N CYS A 297 -8.14 -14.27 7.35
CA CYS A 297 -7.91 -13.58 8.64
C CYS A 297 -7.24 -12.20 8.48
N HIS A 298 -7.13 -11.69 7.27
CA HIS A 298 -6.63 -10.34 7.02
C HIS A 298 -7.70 -9.28 7.28
N ILE A 299 -7.28 -8.02 7.31
CA ILE A 299 -8.14 -6.87 7.61
C ILE A 299 -8.04 -5.88 6.45
N ASN A 300 -9.17 -5.55 5.84
CA ASN A 300 -9.26 -4.43 4.91
C ASN A 300 -9.07 -3.10 5.63
N VAL A 301 -8.23 -2.21 5.07
CA VAL A 301 -7.99 -0.87 5.63
C VAL A 301 -8.29 0.19 4.58
N GLY A 302 -9.36 0.95 4.81
CA GLY A 302 -9.86 1.97 3.91
C GLY A 302 -10.86 2.89 4.59
N THR A 303 -11.57 3.64 3.77
CA THR A 303 -12.62 4.58 4.21
C THR A 303 -14.03 4.01 4.04
N GLY A 304 -14.20 3.00 3.17
CA GLY A 304 -15.52 2.53 2.74
C GLY A 304 -16.27 3.52 1.84
N LYS A 305 -15.59 4.55 1.33
CA LYS A 305 -16.16 5.60 0.48
C LYS A 305 -15.43 5.63 -0.87
N GLU A 306 -16.15 5.82 -1.93
CA GLU A 306 -15.60 5.91 -3.28
C GLU A 306 -16.08 7.18 -3.99
N LEU A 307 -15.30 7.61 -4.97
CA LEU A 307 -15.64 8.69 -5.88
C LEU A 307 -15.10 8.35 -7.28
N THR A 308 -15.68 8.97 -8.30
CA THR A 308 -15.19 8.84 -9.67
C THR A 308 -13.85 9.58 -9.84
N ILE A 309 -13.04 9.18 -10.81
CA ILE A 309 -11.83 9.92 -11.18
C ILE A 309 -12.18 11.35 -11.64
N ARG A 310 -13.36 11.54 -12.21
CA ARG A 310 -13.88 12.87 -12.58
C ARG A 310 -14.13 13.75 -11.36
N GLU A 311 -14.82 13.26 -10.34
CA GLU A 311 -15.04 13.96 -9.07
C GLU A 311 -13.71 14.26 -8.38
N LEU A 312 -12.79 13.31 -8.36
CA LEU A 312 -11.44 13.52 -7.85
C LEU A 312 -10.74 14.68 -8.56
N SER A 313 -10.85 14.74 -9.91
CA SER A 313 -10.22 15.82 -10.68
C SER A 313 -10.80 17.21 -10.32
N GLN A 314 -12.09 17.27 -10.02
CA GLN A 314 -12.72 18.50 -9.57
C GLN A 314 -12.21 18.95 -8.20
N LEU A 315 -12.02 18.01 -7.26
CA LEU A 315 -11.42 18.30 -5.96
C LEU A 315 -9.98 18.82 -6.10
N VAL A 316 -9.18 18.20 -6.97
CA VAL A 316 -7.80 18.64 -7.23
C VAL A 316 -7.77 20.03 -7.88
N VAL A 317 -8.61 20.28 -8.89
CA VAL A 317 -8.74 21.59 -9.54
C VAL A 317 -9.12 22.67 -8.53
N LYS A 318 -10.08 22.39 -7.66
CA LYS A 318 -10.52 23.32 -6.59
C LYS A 318 -9.39 23.59 -5.60
N ALA A 319 -8.67 22.56 -5.15
CA ALA A 319 -7.57 22.72 -4.20
C ALA A 319 -6.40 23.53 -4.78
N VAL A 320 -6.07 23.31 -6.05
CA VAL A 320 -5.01 24.01 -6.78
C VAL A 320 -5.43 25.44 -7.14
N GLY A 321 -6.73 25.67 -7.33
CA GLY A 321 -7.25 26.94 -7.84
C GLY A 321 -6.94 27.13 -9.33
N PHE A 322 -7.06 26.07 -10.12
CA PHE A 322 -6.87 26.10 -11.57
C PHE A 322 -8.19 26.44 -12.27
N GLU A 323 -8.17 27.45 -13.13
CA GLU A 323 -9.38 27.95 -13.84
C GLU A 323 -9.55 27.36 -15.25
N GLY A 324 -8.58 26.54 -15.71
CA GLY A 324 -8.64 25.88 -17.01
C GLY A 324 -9.52 24.62 -17.00
N ALA A 325 -9.69 24.03 -18.17
CA ALA A 325 -10.52 22.83 -18.38
C ALA A 325 -9.79 21.54 -17.96
N VAL A 326 -10.57 20.55 -17.49
CA VAL A 326 -10.12 19.16 -17.41
C VAL A 326 -10.84 18.35 -18.48
N GLU A 327 -10.07 17.81 -19.40
CA GLU A 327 -10.54 16.95 -20.49
C GLU A 327 -10.15 15.49 -20.20
N PHE A 328 -10.93 14.55 -20.73
CA PHE A 328 -10.67 13.13 -20.59
C PHE A 328 -10.47 12.50 -21.96
N ASP A 329 -9.33 11.82 -22.14
CA ASP A 329 -8.99 11.07 -23.37
C ASP A 329 -9.50 9.63 -23.26
N ALA A 330 -10.72 9.40 -23.74
CA ALA A 330 -11.36 8.09 -23.75
C ALA A 330 -10.69 7.07 -24.71
N SER A 331 -9.71 7.47 -25.51
CA SER A 331 -8.89 6.53 -26.30
C SER A 331 -7.91 5.73 -25.42
N LYS A 332 -7.65 6.19 -24.21
CA LYS A 332 -6.81 5.54 -23.21
C LYS A 332 -7.65 4.65 -22.28
N PRO A 333 -7.09 3.55 -21.77
CA PRO A 333 -7.84 2.63 -20.92
C PRO A 333 -8.20 3.21 -19.55
N ASP A 334 -9.39 2.86 -19.07
CA ASP A 334 -9.87 3.23 -17.72
C ASP A 334 -9.31 2.36 -16.59
N GLY A 335 -8.83 1.17 -16.88
CA GLY A 335 -8.55 0.15 -15.88
C GLY A 335 -9.85 -0.45 -15.28
N THR A 336 -9.77 -1.04 -14.08
CA THR A 336 -10.93 -1.65 -13.39
C THR A 336 -11.98 -0.58 -13.08
N MET A 337 -13.25 -0.84 -13.39
CA MET A 337 -14.33 0.15 -13.25
C MET A 337 -14.64 0.52 -11.80
N ARG A 338 -14.59 -0.44 -10.88
CA ARG A 338 -14.90 -0.19 -9.46
C ARG A 338 -13.96 -0.97 -8.55
N LYS A 339 -13.53 -0.35 -7.45
CA LYS A 339 -12.68 -0.99 -6.45
C LYS A 339 -12.92 -0.35 -5.08
N LEU A 340 -13.93 -0.85 -4.38
CA LEU A 340 -14.33 -0.46 -3.03
C LEU A 340 -14.16 -1.65 -2.10
N ILE A 341 -13.61 -1.46 -0.91
CA ILE A 341 -13.49 -2.51 0.10
C ILE A 341 -14.53 -2.36 1.22
N ASP A 342 -14.91 -3.48 1.80
CA ASP A 342 -15.71 -3.52 3.03
C ASP A 342 -14.76 -3.31 4.22
N VAL A 343 -15.06 -2.32 5.05
CA VAL A 343 -14.26 -1.93 6.21
C VAL A 343 -14.92 -2.30 7.55
N SER A 344 -16.01 -3.07 7.50
CA SER A 344 -16.80 -3.43 8.69
C SER A 344 -15.96 -4.15 9.75
N LYS A 345 -15.06 -5.04 9.33
CA LYS A 345 -14.13 -5.74 10.24
C LYS A 345 -13.20 -4.75 10.95
N LEU A 346 -12.62 -3.81 10.23
CA LEU A 346 -11.76 -2.77 10.82
C LEU A 346 -12.51 -1.90 11.83
N HIS A 347 -13.74 -1.51 11.50
CA HIS A 347 -14.59 -0.73 12.40
C HIS A 347 -14.93 -1.51 13.67
N SER A 348 -15.22 -2.81 13.56
CA SER A 348 -15.46 -3.66 14.73
C SER A 348 -14.25 -3.84 15.63
N LEU A 349 -13.04 -3.65 15.08
CA LEU A 349 -11.77 -3.64 15.80
C LEU A 349 -11.41 -2.25 16.38
N GLY A 350 -12.33 -1.29 16.31
CA GLY A 350 -12.24 0.00 17.01
C GLY A 350 -11.48 1.11 16.27
N TRP A 351 -11.30 1.00 14.94
CA TRP A 351 -10.65 2.05 14.17
C TRP A 351 -11.50 2.54 12.99
N THR A 352 -11.50 3.85 12.77
CA THR A 352 -12.09 4.53 11.61
C THR A 352 -11.13 5.61 11.09
N HIS A 353 -11.20 5.92 9.79
CA HIS A 353 -10.40 7.00 9.19
C HIS A 353 -10.80 8.37 9.76
N LYS A 354 -9.88 9.32 9.70
CA LYS A 354 -10.04 10.66 10.26
C LYS A 354 -10.04 11.77 9.21
N VAL A 355 -9.41 11.50 8.06
CA VAL A 355 -9.23 12.49 6.99
C VAL A 355 -10.14 12.16 5.83
N GLU A 356 -11.13 13.02 5.57
CA GLU A 356 -11.97 12.94 4.38
C GLU A 356 -11.21 13.36 3.13
N ILE A 357 -11.66 12.91 1.94
CA ILE A 357 -10.92 13.09 0.69
C ILE A 357 -10.74 14.58 0.35
N GLU A 358 -11.72 15.42 0.62
CA GLU A 358 -11.68 16.85 0.37
C GLU A 358 -10.54 17.52 1.15
N ASP A 359 -10.47 17.23 2.45
CA ASP A 359 -9.40 17.74 3.33
C ASP A 359 -8.05 17.16 2.97
N GLY A 360 -8.02 15.87 2.63
CA GLY A 360 -6.80 15.18 2.24
C GLY A 360 -6.17 15.73 0.97
N VAL A 361 -6.98 16.03 -0.04
CA VAL A 361 -6.52 16.66 -1.30
C VAL A 361 -5.91 18.05 -1.02
N GLN A 362 -6.55 18.85 -0.16
CA GLN A 362 -6.04 20.15 0.23
C GLN A 362 -4.70 20.02 1.00
N LYS A 363 -4.62 19.13 1.98
CA LYS A 363 -3.39 18.83 2.73
C LYS A 363 -2.26 18.37 1.82
N LEU A 364 -2.57 17.50 0.84
CA LEU A 364 -1.59 17.02 -0.13
C LEU A 364 -1.03 18.16 -0.96
N PHE A 365 -1.88 19.05 -1.43
CA PHE A 365 -1.47 20.21 -2.22
C PHE A 365 -0.57 21.16 -1.41
N GLU A 366 -0.94 21.47 -0.16
CA GLU A 366 -0.10 22.30 0.71
C GLU A 366 1.27 21.65 0.98
N TRP A 367 1.29 20.36 1.23
CA TRP A 367 2.54 19.62 1.38
C TRP A 367 3.36 19.66 0.09
N TYR A 368 2.72 19.44 -1.07
CA TYR A 368 3.39 19.43 -2.37
C TYR A 368 4.10 20.76 -2.65
N LYS A 369 3.41 21.89 -2.45
CA LYS A 369 4.00 23.23 -2.61
C LYS A 369 5.22 23.44 -1.69
N LYS A 370 5.10 23.08 -0.41
CA LYS A 370 6.21 23.16 0.54
C LYS A 370 7.37 22.27 0.16
N SER A 371 7.08 21.12 -0.43
CA SER A 371 8.13 20.17 -0.85
C SER A 371 8.95 20.67 -2.03
N LEU A 372 8.54 21.74 -2.73
CA LEU A 372 9.32 22.34 -3.83
C LEU A 372 10.33 23.36 -3.33
N GLN A 373 10.10 23.94 -2.19
CA GLN A 373 11.02 24.87 -1.50
C GLN A 373 12.18 24.08 -0.86
#